data_eaecf17ba792630ac9091a454c095db9
#
_entry.id   eaecf17ba792630ac9091a454c095db9
#
_cell.length_a   1.000
_cell.length_b   1.000
_cell.length_c   1.000
_cell.angle_alpha   90.00
_cell.angle_beta   90.00
_cell.angle_gamma   90.00
#
_symmetry.space_group_name_H-M   'P 1'
#
loop_
_entity.id
_entity.type
_entity.pdbx_description
1 polymer ?
#
loop_
_entity_poly.entity_id
_entity_poly.type
_entity_poly.pdbx_seq_one_letter_code
_entity_poly.pdbx_strand_id
1 'polypeptide(L)'
;MQDANYGLTLVMFKNIKATLVLFIGLSALVDGCNSSTDEMKADNALDGGRYFIENCMQGDFSKAKNYFLASPQNQAIFDSISAHYFLLDKEGRRQLRLASIQINEIRSIDPTHTSFDYQNSLDKIAQKMMVVSTPEGWKVDLEYSFPQKTK
;
A
#
# COMPACT_ATOMS: atom_id res chain seq x y z
N MET A 1 70.68 -2.66 24.21
CA MET A 1 69.86 -1.47 24.02
C MET A 1 68.66 -1.84 23.20
N GLN A 2 67.81 -2.69 23.74
CA GLN A 2 66.57 -3.20 23.16
C GLN A 2 65.76 -3.82 24.26
N ASP A 3 64.95 -3.06 25.01
CA ASP A 3 63.91 -3.63 25.89
C ASP A 3 63.02 -2.50 26.49
N ALA A 4 62.33 -1.79 25.62
CA ALA A 4 61.39 -0.77 26.11
C ALA A 4 60.08 -0.68 25.32
N ASN A 5 59.72 -1.71 24.55
CA ASN A 5 58.52 -1.55 23.66
C ASN A 5 57.42 -2.61 23.81
N TYR A 6 57.58 -3.58 24.71
CA TYR A 6 56.58 -4.65 24.88
C TYR A 6 55.57 -4.39 26.01
N GLY A 7 55.77 -3.39 26.81
CA GLY A 7 54.87 -3.08 27.92
C GLY A 7 53.62 -2.27 27.52
N LEU A 8 53.73 -1.49 26.47
CA LEU A 8 52.64 -0.56 26.11
C LEU A 8 51.53 -1.23 25.28
N THR A 9 51.86 -2.27 24.52
CA THR A 9 50.89 -3.01 23.69
C THR A 9 49.98 -3.95 24.49
N LEU A 10 50.46 -4.46 25.63
CA LEU A 10 49.67 -5.39 26.45
C LEU A 10 48.56 -4.71 27.26
N VAL A 11 48.74 -3.44 27.63
CA VAL A 11 47.75 -2.67 28.38
C VAL A 11 46.59 -2.20 27.48
N MET A 12 46.87 -1.91 26.23
CA MET A 12 45.82 -1.50 25.28
C MET A 12 44.84 -2.61 24.92
N PHE A 13 45.30 -3.89 24.82
CA PHE A 13 44.42 -5.01 24.51
C PHE A 13 43.51 -5.43 25.65
N LYS A 14 43.86 -5.10 26.92
CA LYS A 14 43.05 -5.46 28.08
C LYS A 14 41.79 -4.60 28.20
N ASN A 15 41.83 -3.35 27.70
CA ASN A 15 40.70 -2.42 27.73
C ASN A 15 39.75 -2.58 26.51
N ILE A 16 40.23 -3.13 25.39
CA ILE A 16 39.42 -3.34 24.19
C ILE A 16 38.39 -4.45 24.43
N LYS A 17 38.73 -5.48 25.20
CA LYS A 17 37.77 -6.56 25.51
C LYS A 17 36.63 -6.10 26.42
N ALA A 18 36.90 -5.21 27.37
CA ALA A 18 35.88 -4.65 28.27
C ALA A 18 34.94 -3.70 27.54
N THR A 19 35.46 -2.89 26.61
CA THR A 19 34.65 -1.95 25.85
C THR A 19 33.80 -2.66 24.77
N LEU A 20 34.30 -3.76 24.20
CA LEU A 20 33.55 -4.55 23.22
C LEU A 20 32.35 -5.28 23.84
N VAL A 21 32.48 -5.76 25.09
CA VAL A 21 31.38 -6.42 25.80
C VAL A 21 30.30 -5.44 26.19
N LEU A 22 30.65 -4.18 26.47
CA LEU A 22 29.67 -3.13 26.81
C LEU A 22 28.83 -2.69 25.56
N PHE A 23 29.44 -2.73 24.34
CA PHE A 23 28.72 -2.39 23.11
C PHE A 23 27.77 -3.48 22.62
N ILE A 24 28.05 -4.76 22.92
CA ILE A 24 27.17 -5.87 22.55
C ILE A 24 25.92 -5.92 23.44
N GLY A 25 25.97 -5.42 24.67
CA GLY A 25 24.84 -5.41 25.59
C GLY A 25 23.78 -4.33 25.33
N LEU A 26 24.08 -3.30 24.52
CA LEU A 26 23.16 -2.18 24.26
C LEU A 26 22.41 -2.28 22.94
N SER A 27 22.76 -3.24 22.08
CA SER A 27 22.09 -3.44 20.78
C SER A 27 20.84 -4.35 20.83
N ALA A 28 20.43 -4.82 21.98
CA ALA A 28 19.29 -5.72 22.16
C ALA A 28 17.94 -5.01 22.47
N LEU A 29 17.87 -3.69 22.42
CA LEU A 29 16.64 -2.93 22.71
C LEU A 29 16.11 -2.15 21.48
N VAL A 30 16.52 -2.47 20.29
CA VAL A 30 15.74 -2.14 19.09
C VAL A 30 14.74 -3.28 18.89
N ASP A 31 13.75 -3.39 19.75
CA ASP A 31 12.46 -3.96 19.36
C ASP A 31 12.00 -3.10 18.20
N GLY A 32 12.23 -3.65 16.98
CA GLY A 32 11.73 -3.06 15.78
C GLY A 32 10.24 -2.82 15.99
N CYS A 33 9.81 -1.57 15.89
CA CYS A 33 8.43 -1.27 15.55
C CYS A 33 8.15 -2.06 14.29
N ASN A 34 7.67 -3.29 14.45
CA ASN A 34 6.90 -3.98 13.45
C ASN A 34 5.64 -3.14 13.35
N SER A 35 5.67 -2.09 12.50
CA SER A 35 4.47 -1.49 11.99
C SER A 35 3.80 -2.59 11.17
N SER A 36 3.06 -3.47 11.86
CA SER A 36 1.96 -4.14 11.22
C SER A 36 1.14 -3.00 10.64
N THR A 37 1.29 -2.74 9.34
CA THR A 37 0.26 -2.07 8.60
C THR A 37 -0.97 -2.93 8.85
N ASP A 38 -1.85 -2.50 9.76
CA ASP A 38 -3.21 -3.04 9.86
C ASP A 38 -3.81 -2.82 8.46
N GLU A 39 -3.63 -3.82 7.61
CA GLU A 39 -4.34 -3.90 6.35
C GLU A 39 -5.79 -4.06 6.72
N MET A 40 -6.53 -2.96 6.65
CA MET A 40 -7.92 -2.91 7.02
C MET A 40 -8.68 -3.82 6.06
N LYS A 41 -9.07 -4.99 6.54
CA LYS A 41 -9.89 -5.92 5.76
C LYS A 41 -11.21 -5.21 5.44
N ALA A 42 -11.59 -5.22 4.18
CA ALA A 42 -12.90 -4.68 3.78
C ALA A 42 -14.00 -5.66 4.20
N ASP A 43 -14.83 -5.26 5.16
CA ASP A 43 -15.88 -6.09 5.74
C ASP A 43 -17.15 -6.15 4.86
N ASN A 44 -17.31 -5.21 3.96
CA ASN A 44 -18.42 -5.14 3.02
C ASN A 44 -17.97 -4.63 1.64
N ALA A 45 -18.84 -4.78 0.64
CA ALA A 45 -18.55 -4.40 -0.73
C ALA A 45 -18.24 -2.90 -0.90
N LEU A 46 -18.96 -2.06 -0.17
CA LEU A 46 -18.77 -0.61 -0.26
C LEU A 46 -17.38 -0.20 0.25
N ASP A 47 -16.95 -0.77 1.37
CA ASP A 47 -15.62 -0.49 1.93
C ASP A 47 -14.52 -1.01 0.98
N GLY A 48 -14.66 -2.21 0.40
CA GLY A 48 -13.69 -2.75 -0.56
C GLY A 48 -13.48 -1.83 -1.76
N GLY A 49 -14.57 -1.36 -2.35
CA GLY A 49 -14.51 -0.43 -3.47
C GLY A 49 -13.98 0.95 -3.08
N ARG A 50 -14.44 1.50 -1.95
CA ARG A 50 -13.97 2.81 -1.46
C ARG A 50 -12.48 2.79 -1.14
N TYR A 51 -11.99 1.80 -0.40
CA TYR A 51 -10.57 1.70 -0.06
C TYR A 51 -9.70 1.61 -1.31
N PHE A 52 -10.15 0.86 -2.32
CA PHE A 52 -9.44 0.82 -3.60
C PHE A 52 -9.34 2.21 -4.24
N ILE A 53 -10.50 2.89 -4.45
CA ILE A 53 -10.55 4.19 -5.10
C ILE A 53 -9.76 5.24 -4.32
N GLU A 54 -9.98 5.34 -3.00
CA GLU A 54 -9.33 6.33 -2.13
C GLU A 54 -7.80 6.16 -2.15
N ASN A 55 -7.29 4.93 -2.04
CA ASN A 55 -5.87 4.69 -2.12
C ASN A 55 -5.27 5.04 -3.50
N CYS A 56 -5.99 4.75 -4.60
CA CYS A 56 -5.57 5.18 -5.94
C CYS A 56 -5.54 6.72 -6.06
N MET A 57 -6.55 7.42 -5.54
CA MET A 57 -6.61 8.89 -5.56
C MET A 57 -5.51 9.53 -4.69
N GLN A 58 -5.13 8.89 -3.58
CA GLN A 58 -4.01 9.31 -2.73
C GLN A 58 -2.65 8.99 -3.35
N GLY A 59 -2.58 8.10 -4.34
CA GLY A 59 -1.33 7.59 -4.92
C GLY A 59 -0.67 6.52 -4.06
N ASP A 60 -1.40 5.94 -3.11
CA ASP A 60 -0.93 4.84 -2.27
C ASP A 60 -1.25 3.50 -2.94
N PHE A 61 -0.55 3.23 -4.05
CA PHE A 61 -0.75 2.01 -4.83
C PHE A 61 -0.30 0.74 -4.09
N SER A 62 0.56 0.88 -3.10
CA SER A 62 0.96 -0.26 -2.25
C SER A 62 -0.22 -0.76 -1.42
N LYS A 63 -1.06 0.13 -0.90
CA LYS A 63 -2.29 -0.23 -0.20
C LYS A 63 -3.42 -0.60 -1.16
N ALA A 64 -3.60 0.17 -2.26
CA ALA A 64 -4.64 -0.12 -3.25
C ALA A 64 -4.56 -1.56 -3.78
N LYS A 65 -3.33 -2.09 -3.93
CA LYS A 65 -3.09 -3.46 -4.39
C LYS A 65 -3.81 -4.53 -3.57
N ASN A 66 -4.11 -4.27 -2.32
CA ASN A 66 -4.78 -5.23 -1.44
C ASN A 66 -6.30 -5.31 -1.67
N TYR A 67 -6.87 -4.44 -2.49
CA TYR A 67 -8.31 -4.30 -2.66
C TYR A 67 -8.83 -4.66 -4.05
N PHE A 68 -8.04 -5.33 -4.90
CA PHE A 68 -8.55 -5.86 -6.17
C PHE A 68 -8.25 -7.35 -6.34
N LEU A 69 -9.00 -8.03 -7.20
CA LEU A 69 -8.83 -9.44 -7.50
C LEU A 69 -7.50 -9.70 -8.19
N ALA A 70 -6.73 -10.64 -7.66
CA ALA A 70 -5.44 -11.03 -8.21
C ALA A 70 -5.64 -11.84 -9.51
N SER A 71 -5.48 -11.19 -10.66
CA SER A 71 -5.42 -11.81 -11.99
C SER A 71 -4.44 -11.05 -12.88
N PRO A 72 -3.87 -11.67 -13.93
CA PRO A 72 -3.01 -10.95 -14.87
C PRO A 72 -3.69 -9.75 -15.52
N GLN A 73 -4.97 -9.85 -15.84
CA GLN A 73 -5.76 -8.80 -16.45
C GLN A 73 -5.98 -7.64 -15.49
N ASN A 74 -6.43 -7.94 -14.26
CA ASN A 74 -6.59 -6.92 -13.22
C ASN A 74 -5.27 -6.23 -12.88
N GLN A 75 -4.15 -6.98 -12.84
CA GLN A 75 -2.83 -6.38 -12.61
C GLN A 75 -2.46 -5.41 -13.75
N ALA A 76 -2.67 -5.77 -15.00
CA ALA A 76 -2.38 -4.89 -16.14
C ALA A 76 -3.22 -3.60 -16.12
N ILE A 77 -4.50 -3.69 -15.71
CA ILE A 77 -5.36 -2.52 -15.55
C ILE A 77 -4.87 -1.65 -14.38
N PHE A 78 -4.54 -2.26 -13.26
CA PHE A 78 -3.99 -1.57 -12.09
C PHE A 78 -2.70 -0.83 -12.42
N ASP A 79 -1.78 -1.46 -13.15
CA ASP A 79 -0.53 -0.83 -13.60
C ASP A 79 -0.81 0.38 -14.49
N SER A 80 -1.82 0.30 -15.37
CA SER A 80 -2.27 1.42 -16.20
C SER A 80 -2.84 2.57 -15.36
N ILE A 81 -3.67 2.28 -14.34
CA ILE A 81 -4.21 3.29 -13.41
C ILE A 81 -3.06 3.99 -12.68
N SER A 82 -2.11 3.22 -12.17
CA SER A 82 -0.93 3.75 -11.48
C SER A 82 -0.08 4.63 -12.40
N ALA A 83 0.23 4.15 -13.62
CA ALA A 83 0.98 4.91 -14.61
C ALA A 83 0.28 6.24 -14.95
N HIS A 84 -1.04 6.23 -15.14
CA HIS A 84 -1.81 7.45 -15.40
C HIS A 84 -1.69 8.47 -14.25
N TYR A 85 -1.79 8.02 -13.01
CA TYR A 85 -1.61 8.91 -11.84
C TYR A 85 -0.24 9.59 -11.84
N PHE A 86 0.83 8.86 -12.16
CA PHE A 86 2.18 9.41 -12.18
C PHE A 86 2.46 10.32 -13.39
N LEU A 87 1.67 10.21 -14.46
CA LEU A 87 1.71 11.16 -15.58
C LEU A 87 1.07 12.52 -15.26
N LEU A 88 0.20 12.59 -14.26
CA LEU A 88 -0.35 13.86 -13.79
C LEU A 88 0.76 14.77 -13.25
N ASP A 89 0.63 16.07 -13.47
CA ASP A 89 1.50 17.05 -12.85
C ASP A 89 1.23 17.16 -11.32
N LYS A 90 2.01 17.99 -10.64
CA LYS A 90 1.88 18.17 -9.19
C LYS A 90 0.49 18.67 -8.79
N GLU A 91 -0.06 19.57 -9.58
CA GLU A 91 -1.38 20.17 -9.31
C GLU A 91 -2.50 19.16 -9.55
N GLY A 92 -2.47 18.41 -10.65
CA GLY A 92 -3.44 17.35 -10.94
C GLY A 92 -3.48 16.29 -9.85
N ARG A 93 -2.31 15.81 -9.38
CA ARG A 93 -2.25 14.88 -8.24
C ARG A 93 -2.79 15.51 -6.95
N ARG A 94 -2.54 16.80 -6.71
CA ARG A 94 -3.09 17.51 -5.54
C ARG A 94 -4.61 17.57 -5.60
N GLN A 95 -5.17 17.95 -6.75
CA GLN A 95 -6.62 18.02 -6.95
C GLN A 95 -7.28 16.65 -6.77
N LEU A 96 -6.68 15.60 -7.33
CA LEU A 96 -7.19 14.24 -7.20
C LEU A 96 -7.23 13.78 -5.73
N ARG A 97 -6.18 14.08 -4.94
CA ARG A 97 -6.15 13.77 -3.50
C ARG A 97 -7.17 14.53 -2.67
N LEU A 98 -7.59 15.70 -3.12
CA LEU A 98 -8.61 16.53 -2.44
C LEU A 98 -10.04 16.19 -2.90
N ALA A 99 -10.19 15.43 -3.97
CA ALA A 99 -11.48 15.04 -4.47
C ALA A 99 -12.16 14.04 -3.50
N SER A 100 -13.48 14.08 -3.46
CA SER A 100 -14.32 13.16 -2.70
C SER A 100 -15.02 12.17 -3.64
N ILE A 101 -15.36 11.00 -3.11
CA ILE A 101 -16.13 9.98 -3.82
C ILE A 101 -17.60 10.16 -3.44
N GLN A 102 -18.46 10.21 -4.44
CA GLN A 102 -19.91 10.17 -4.30
C GLN A 102 -20.42 8.84 -4.86
N ILE A 103 -21.10 8.07 -4.03
CA ILE A 103 -21.80 6.85 -4.44
C ILE A 103 -23.21 7.22 -4.86
N ASN A 104 -23.58 6.87 -6.08
CA ASN A 104 -24.89 7.20 -6.66
C ASN A 104 -25.90 6.05 -6.48
N GLU A 105 -25.45 4.81 -6.68
CA GLU A 105 -26.30 3.62 -6.61
C GLU A 105 -25.50 2.40 -6.17
N ILE A 106 -26.11 1.51 -5.39
CA ILE A 106 -25.55 0.24 -4.96
C ILE A 106 -26.54 -0.86 -5.34
N ARG A 107 -26.06 -1.90 -6.02
CA ARG A 107 -26.85 -3.07 -6.44
C ARG A 107 -26.17 -4.35 -6.01
N SER A 108 -26.81 -5.13 -5.15
CA SER A 108 -26.42 -6.51 -4.93
C SER A 108 -26.85 -7.33 -6.14
N ILE A 109 -25.90 -7.97 -6.82
CA ILE A 109 -26.16 -8.85 -7.96
C ILE A 109 -26.48 -10.25 -7.46
N ASP A 110 -25.66 -10.74 -6.51
CA ASP A 110 -25.81 -12.01 -5.81
C ASP A 110 -25.12 -11.91 -4.44
N PRO A 111 -25.10 -12.97 -3.61
CA PRO A 111 -24.47 -12.93 -2.28
C PRO A 111 -22.98 -12.58 -2.28
N THR A 112 -22.30 -12.74 -3.42
CA THR A 112 -20.84 -12.55 -3.55
C THR A 112 -20.47 -11.38 -4.45
N HIS A 113 -21.40 -10.82 -5.24
CA HIS A 113 -21.13 -9.75 -6.19
C HIS A 113 -22.04 -8.55 -5.92
N THR A 114 -21.41 -7.39 -5.77
CA THR A 114 -22.10 -6.10 -5.62
C THR A 114 -21.51 -5.10 -6.61
N SER A 115 -22.37 -4.44 -7.38
CA SER A 115 -21.95 -3.31 -8.20
C SER A 115 -22.39 -2.00 -7.57
N PHE A 116 -21.62 -0.94 -7.79
CA PHE A 116 -22.06 0.40 -7.45
C PHE A 116 -21.60 1.40 -8.51
N ASP A 117 -22.43 2.41 -8.71
CA ASP A 117 -22.14 3.55 -9.55
C ASP A 117 -21.60 4.67 -8.68
N TYR A 118 -20.49 5.27 -9.09
CA TYR A 118 -19.83 6.33 -8.35
C TYR A 118 -19.27 7.41 -9.29
N GLN A 119 -18.95 8.54 -8.73
CA GLN A 119 -18.20 9.61 -9.38
C GLN A 119 -17.26 10.27 -8.38
N ASN A 120 -16.18 10.86 -8.84
CA ASN A 120 -15.38 11.74 -8.00
C ASN A 120 -15.80 13.20 -8.21
N SER A 121 -15.56 14.06 -7.22
CA SER A 121 -15.96 15.46 -7.26
C SER A 121 -15.16 16.33 -8.24
N LEU A 122 -14.02 15.81 -8.75
CA LEU A 122 -13.14 16.54 -9.65
C LEU A 122 -13.68 16.55 -11.09
N ASP A 123 -13.94 15.37 -11.65
CA ASP A 123 -14.39 15.23 -13.06
C ASP A 123 -15.90 14.98 -13.19
N LYS A 124 -16.53 14.48 -12.12
CA LYS A 124 -17.96 14.14 -12.06
C LYS A 124 -18.40 13.13 -13.14
N ILE A 125 -17.44 12.33 -13.64
CA ILE A 125 -17.72 11.28 -14.60
C ILE A 125 -18.26 10.07 -13.83
N ALA A 126 -19.49 9.63 -14.20
CA ALA A 126 -20.07 8.43 -13.64
C ALA A 126 -19.28 7.19 -14.06
N GLN A 127 -18.88 6.38 -13.09
CA GLN A 127 -18.17 5.14 -13.28
C GLN A 127 -18.89 4.01 -12.57
N LYS A 128 -18.72 2.79 -13.06
CA LYS A 128 -19.29 1.59 -12.45
C LYS A 128 -18.17 0.70 -11.91
N MET A 129 -18.40 0.16 -10.73
CA MET A 129 -17.45 -0.76 -10.09
C MET A 129 -18.16 -2.05 -9.69
N MET A 130 -17.49 -3.17 -9.90
CA MET A 130 -17.88 -4.47 -9.38
C MET A 130 -16.96 -4.85 -8.23
N VAL A 131 -17.53 -5.31 -7.14
CA VAL A 131 -16.80 -5.79 -5.96
C VAL A 131 -17.27 -7.19 -5.63
N VAL A 132 -16.31 -8.08 -5.37
CA VAL A 132 -16.53 -9.52 -5.16
C VAL A 132 -16.07 -9.90 -3.78
N SER A 133 -16.89 -10.69 -3.09
CA SER A 133 -16.56 -11.30 -1.78
C SER A 133 -15.55 -12.42 -1.97
N THR A 134 -14.45 -12.37 -1.25
CA THR A 134 -13.42 -13.41 -1.22
C THR A 134 -13.11 -13.80 0.24
N PRO A 135 -12.39 -14.90 0.50
CA PRO A 135 -11.93 -15.24 1.85
C PRO A 135 -11.09 -14.15 2.52
N GLU A 136 -10.35 -13.35 1.71
CA GLU A 136 -9.51 -12.24 2.18
C GLU A 136 -10.28 -10.92 2.35
N GLY A 137 -11.58 -10.90 2.08
CA GLY A 137 -12.44 -9.72 2.13
C GLY A 137 -13.01 -9.34 0.77
N TRP A 138 -13.59 -8.17 0.68
CA TRP A 138 -14.18 -7.69 -0.56
C TRP A 138 -13.14 -7.05 -1.48
N LYS A 139 -13.07 -7.50 -2.73
CA LYS A 139 -12.07 -7.11 -3.74
C LYS A 139 -12.75 -6.56 -4.99
N VAL A 140 -12.17 -5.51 -5.57
CA VAL A 140 -12.64 -4.93 -6.84
C VAL A 140 -12.27 -5.83 -8.01
N ASP A 141 -13.21 -6.10 -8.89
CA ASP A 141 -12.96 -6.66 -10.21
C ASP A 141 -12.68 -5.53 -11.20
N LEU A 142 -11.40 -5.32 -11.53
CA LEU A 142 -10.97 -4.23 -12.40
C LEU A 142 -11.33 -4.50 -13.86
N GLU A 143 -11.33 -5.75 -14.30
CA GLU A 143 -11.69 -6.11 -15.67
C GLU A 143 -13.15 -5.75 -15.97
N TYR A 144 -14.05 -6.00 -15.02
CA TYR A 144 -15.43 -5.56 -15.14
C TYR A 144 -15.58 -4.04 -15.02
N SER A 145 -14.86 -3.43 -14.06
CA SER A 145 -14.99 -2.01 -13.73
C SER A 145 -14.39 -1.08 -14.80
N PHE A 146 -13.34 -1.54 -15.47
CA PHE A 146 -12.60 -0.79 -16.50
C PHE A 146 -12.43 -1.62 -17.76
N PRO A 147 -13.54 -1.97 -18.47
CA PRO A 147 -13.46 -2.83 -19.64
C PRO A 147 -12.57 -2.19 -20.69
N GLN A 148 -11.55 -2.93 -21.12
CA GLN A 148 -10.66 -2.49 -22.20
C GLN A 148 -11.45 -2.53 -23.51
N LYS A 149 -11.52 -1.39 -24.21
CA LYS A 149 -12.09 -1.36 -25.54
C LYS A 149 -11.22 -2.23 -26.45
N THR A 150 -11.68 -3.43 -26.79
CA THR A 150 -11.09 -4.23 -27.88
C THR A 150 -11.20 -3.41 -29.15
N LYS A 151 -10.04 -3.08 -29.74
CA LYS A 151 -9.94 -2.46 -31.06
C LYS A 151 -10.32 -3.45 -32.13
#